data_b5f518271923a642214319af524fb731
#
_entry.id   b5f518271923a642214319af524fb731
#
_cell.length_a   1.000
_cell.length_b   1.000
_cell.length_c   1.000
_cell.angle_alpha   90.00
_cell.angle_beta   90.00
_cell.angle_gamma   90.00
#
_symmetry.space_group_name_H-M   'P 1'
#
loop_
_entity.id
_entity.type
_entity.pdbx_description
1 polymer ?
#
loop_
_entity_poly.entity_id
_entity_poly.type
_entity_poly.pdbx_seq_one_letter_code
_entity_poly.pdbx_strand_id
1 'polypeptide(L)'
;MSRGLGDVYKRQLIDRNGNLLGNPVCYRDSRTDGLPEEFFDTLETDLSCTDASGADTFGKHPGGSLSRHYSEVGIQVMSINTLFQLYSMKKSDDVQLEVADRLLFMPDLFSFFLTGVANNEYCIASTSELLDARSRTWNRELIRRLGVPEHLFGDIVMPGTVRGRLKPEIAEEIGLTEGVDVIAVGSHDTASAVFAIPETQVDKSRCAFLSSGTWSLLGVELDEPILTEEARICGFTNEGGIGGKIRFLQNITGLWILQRLMAQWTERGEECGYEVLLSAAESADISSVIDVDDKAFQNPADMEAAIADYCREHQLPVPATSGEYVRCVLQSLAQRYKRGIEQLNRLLPSPIEQLNVIGGGCRNALLNRLTADALGIPVIAGPVEATAIGNILVQARLNEE
;
A
#
# COMPACT_ATOMS: atom_id res chain seq x y z
N MET A 1 -7.13 17.42 4.90
CA MET A 1 -7.02 15.99 5.27
C MET A 1 -5.71 15.79 6.02
N SER A 2 -5.75 15.28 7.24
CA SER A 2 -4.51 14.88 7.91
C SER A 2 -4.02 13.61 7.21
N ARG A 3 -2.89 13.71 6.51
CA ARG A 3 -2.18 12.50 6.07
C ARG A 3 -1.62 11.86 7.32
N GLY A 4 -1.94 10.59 7.56
CA GLY A 4 -1.37 9.84 8.66
C GLY A 4 0.16 9.83 8.57
N LEU A 5 0.84 9.83 9.72
CA LEU A 5 2.32 9.77 9.75
C LEU A 5 2.85 8.54 8.99
N GLY A 6 2.12 7.43 9.00
CA GLY A 6 2.46 6.22 8.25
C GLY A 6 2.47 6.40 6.72
N ASP A 7 1.71 7.36 6.20
CA ASP A 7 1.65 7.65 4.76
C ASP A 7 2.83 8.51 4.26
N VAL A 8 3.59 9.11 5.17
CA VAL A 8 4.71 10.01 4.83
C VAL A 8 6.05 9.41 5.25
N TYR A 9 6.08 8.68 6.38
CA TYR A 9 7.27 8.08 6.94
C TYR A 9 7.02 6.60 7.18
N LYS A 10 7.85 5.73 6.62
CA LYS A 10 7.64 4.27 6.72
C LYS A 10 8.17 3.70 8.03
N ARG A 11 9.35 4.12 8.47
CA ARG A 11 10.07 3.50 9.58
C ARG A 11 11.03 4.47 10.27
N GLN A 12 11.53 4.05 11.45
CA GLN A 12 12.59 4.74 12.18
C GLN A 12 13.52 3.73 12.88
N LEU A 13 14.74 4.17 13.17
CA LEU A 13 15.72 3.43 13.94
C LEU A 13 15.81 4.01 15.36
N ILE A 14 15.93 3.13 16.35
CA ILE A 14 16.15 3.50 17.75
C ILE A 14 17.44 2.86 18.28
N ASP A 15 18.07 3.54 19.24
CA ASP A 15 19.23 3.01 19.96
C ASP A 15 18.81 2.06 21.10
N ARG A 16 19.78 1.50 21.83
CA ARG A 16 19.57 0.59 22.99
C ARG A 16 18.80 1.25 24.15
N ASN A 17 18.79 2.56 24.22
CA ASN A 17 18.07 3.31 25.24
C ASN A 17 16.66 3.71 24.77
N GLY A 18 16.27 3.35 23.55
CA GLY A 18 14.99 3.70 22.95
C GLY A 18 14.94 5.12 22.38
N ASN A 19 16.08 5.78 22.20
CA ASN A 19 16.11 7.11 21.59
C ASN A 19 16.11 7.01 20.08
N LEU A 20 15.47 7.97 19.42
CA LEU A 20 15.48 8.09 17.97
C LEU A 20 16.88 8.45 17.46
N LEU A 21 17.34 7.78 16.40
CA LEU A 21 18.62 8.04 15.74
C LEU A 21 18.53 9.08 14.62
N GLY A 22 17.60 9.99 14.71
CA GLY A 22 17.42 11.08 13.74
C GLY A 22 15.95 11.33 13.43
N ASN A 23 15.70 12.23 12.50
CA ASN A 23 14.34 12.51 12.04
C ASN A 23 13.89 11.47 11.01
N PRO A 24 12.58 11.13 10.99
CA PRO A 24 12.04 10.29 9.93
C PRO A 24 12.20 10.96 8.56
N VAL A 25 12.56 10.16 7.57
CA VAL A 25 12.70 10.65 6.18
C VAL A 25 11.46 10.25 5.40
N CYS A 26 10.96 11.19 4.58
CA CYS A 26 9.81 10.95 3.71
C CYS A 26 10.09 9.75 2.79
N TYR A 27 9.12 8.87 2.63
CA TYR A 27 9.28 7.68 1.79
C TYR A 27 9.45 8.02 0.29
N ARG A 28 9.02 9.22 -0.12
CA ARG A 28 9.18 9.76 -1.49
C ARG A 28 10.42 10.65 -1.64
N ASP A 29 11.38 10.53 -0.74
CA ASP A 29 12.68 11.20 -0.87
C ASP A 29 13.45 10.61 -2.05
N SER A 30 14.11 11.47 -2.82
CA SER A 30 14.82 11.07 -4.05
C SER A 30 16.04 10.18 -3.82
N ARG A 31 16.45 9.95 -2.56
CA ARG A 31 17.59 9.06 -2.23
C ARG A 31 17.41 7.61 -2.69
N THR A 32 16.17 7.21 -3.00
CA THR A 32 15.85 5.86 -3.47
C THR A 32 15.59 5.78 -4.97
N ASP A 33 15.74 6.88 -5.70
CA ASP A 33 15.56 6.92 -7.15
C ASP A 33 16.62 6.06 -7.85
N GLY A 34 16.17 5.15 -8.73
CA GLY A 34 17.04 4.22 -9.46
C GLY A 34 17.63 3.07 -8.63
N LEU A 35 17.40 3.05 -7.31
CA LEU A 35 17.94 1.99 -6.46
C LEU A 35 17.30 0.61 -6.68
N PRO A 36 16.02 0.46 -7.03
CA PRO A 36 15.48 -0.85 -7.37
C PRO A 36 16.24 -1.53 -8.50
N GLU A 37 16.45 -0.84 -9.61
CA GLU A 37 17.18 -1.35 -10.78
C GLU A 37 18.60 -1.75 -10.39
N GLU A 38 19.31 -0.86 -9.72
CA GLU A 38 20.70 -1.11 -9.27
C GLU A 38 20.79 -2.31 -8.32
N PHE A 39 19.86 -2.45 -7.39
CA PHE A 39 19.83 -3.56 -6.43
C PHE A 39 19.70 -4.90 -7.16
N PHE A 40 18.78 -5.01 -8.12
CA PHE A 40 18.57 -6.24 -8.87
C PHE A 40 19.72 -6.55 -9.82
N ASP A 41 20.36 -5.55 -10.44
CA ASP A 41 21.57 -5.71 -11.25
C ASP A 41 22.73 -6.26 -10.41
N THR A 42 22.88 -5.79 -9.18
CA THR A 42 23.90 -6.30 -8.24
C THR A 42 23.62 -7.76 -7.89
N LEU A 43 22.37 -8.13 -7.60
CA LEU A 43 21.99 -9.51 -7.31
C LEU A 43 22.27 -10.46 -8.49
N GLU A 44 22.06 -10.02 -9.73
CA GLU A 44 22.37 -10.82 -10.93
C GLU A 44 23.88 -11.03 -11.10
N THR A 45 24.68 -10.03 -10.76
CA THR A 45 26.14 -10.11 -10.83
C THR A 45 26.68 -11.10 -9.78
N ASP A 46 26.19 -11.05 -8.56
CA ASP A 46 26.58 -11.97 -7.48
C ASP A 46 26.18 -13.43 -7.78
N LEU A 47 25.07 -13.64 -8.47
CA LEU A 47 24.62 -14.97 -8.93
C LEU A 47 25.48 -15.54 -10.05
N SER A 48 26.26 -14.70 -10.75
CA SER A 48 27.20 -15.14 -11.79
C SER A 48 28.54 -15.64 -11.23
N CYS A 49 28.85 -15.36 -9.96
CA CYS A 49 30.01 -15.86 -9.25
C CYS A 49 29.69 -17.23 -8.66
N THR A 50 30.08 -18.33 -9.36
CA THR A 50 30.09 -19.68 -8.78
C THR A 50 31.04 -19.70 -7.60
N ASP A 51 30.64 -20.32 -6.49
CA ASP A 51 31.58 -20.63 -5.43
C ASP A 51 32.64 -21.62 -5.92
N ALA A 52 33.77 -21.69 -5.20
CA ALA A 52 34.92 -22.53 -5.56
C ALA A 52 34.58 -24.04 -5.59
N SER A 53 33.37 -24.46 -5.25
CA SER A 53 32.88 -25.86 -5.26
C SER A 53 32.14 -26.23 -6.55
N GLY A 54 31.84 -25.26 -7.42
CA GLY A 54 31.12 -25.52 -8.67
C GLY A 54 29.66 -25.97 -8.46
N ALA A 55 29.15 -25.92 -7.24
CA ALA A 55 27.76 -26.17 -6.96
C ALA A 55 26.96 -24.89 -7.24
N ASP A 56 26.07 -24.98 -8.21
CA ASP A 56 25.08 -23.95 -8.52
C ASP A 56 24.05 -23.95 -7.37
N THR A 57 24.44 -23.33 -6.22
CA THR A 57 23.58 -23.25 -5.03
C THR A 57 22.37 -22.39 -5.26
N PHE A 58 22.29 -21.68 -6.40
CA PHE A 58 21.21 -20.82 -6.79
C PHE A 58 20.89 -21.04 -8.28
N GLY A 59 20.15 -22.10 -8.59
CA GLY A 59 19.69 -22.37 -9.94
C GLY A 59 19.13 -21.09 -10.59
N LYS A 60 19.52 -20.82 -11.84
CA LYS A 60 19.00 -19.67 -12.60
C LYS A 60 17.48 -19.75 -12.61
N HIS A 61 16.82 -18.83 -11.91
CA HIS A 61 15.36 -18.72 -11.98
C HIS A 61 15.00 -18.32 -13.42
N PRO A 62 14.01 -18.96 -14.09
CA PRO A 62 13.68 -18.69 -15.49
C PRO A 62 13.36 -17.21 -15.80
N GLY A 63 13.01 -16.41 -14.79
CA GLY A 63 12.64 -14.99 -14.91
C GLY A 63 13.67 -14.00 -14.37
N GLY A 64 14.91 -14.42 -14.02
CA GLY A 64 15.93 -13.53 -13.47
C GLY A 64 15.75 -13.22 -11.97
N SER A 65 16.59 -12.28 -11.46
CA SER A 65 16.63 -11.88 -10.05
C SER A 65 15.29 -11.32 -9.55
N LEU A 66 14.64 -10.51 -10.34
CA LEU A 66 13.36 -9.86 -10.01
C LEU A 66 12.21 -10.89 -9.86
N SER A 67 12.11 -11.86 -10.77
CA SER A 67 11.10 -12.92 -10.69
C SER A 67 11.31 -13.82 -9.47
N ARG A 68 12.57 -14.16 -9.20
CA ARG A 68 12.95 -14.90 -8.00
C ARG A 68 12.57 -14.14 -6.73
N HIS A 69 12.95 -12.87 -6.63
CA HIS A 69 12.62 -12.01 -5.51
C HIS A 69 11.11 -11.98 -5.25
N TYR A 70 10.30 -11.74 -6.29
CA TYR A 70 8.84 -11.76 -6.16
C TYR A 70 8.31 -13.12 -5.69
N SER A 71 8.91 -14.23 -6.14
CA SER A 71 8.50 -15.58 -5.71
C SER A 71 8.78 -15.87 -4.22
N GLU A 72 9.66 -15.08 -3.59
CA GLU A 72 9.99 -15.16 -2.16
C GLU A 72 9.18 -14.17 -1.34
N VAL A 73 9.16 -12.89 -1.73
CA VAL A 73 8.55 -11.81 -0.93
C VAL A 73 7.14 -11.44 -1.36
N GLY A 74 6.78 -11.66 -2.63
CA GLY A 74 5.43 -11.41 -3.16
C GLY A 74 5.03 -9.95 -3.27
N ILE A 75 5.94 -9.01 -3.03
CA ILE A 75 5.65 -7.56 -3.00
C ILE A 75 6.03 -6.92 -4.33
N GLN A 76 5.18 -6.02 -4.82
CA GLN A 76 5.48 -5.17 -5.96
C GLN A 76 6.69 -4.28 -5.65
N VAL A 77 7.70 -4.32 -6.49
CA VAL A 77 8.91 -3.50 -6.34
C VAL A 77 8.57 -2.02 -6.57
N MET A 78 8.84 -1.23 -5.54
CA MET A 78 8.65 0.23 -5.57
C MET A 78 9.79 0.89 -4.80
N SER A 79 10.37 1.96 -5.33
CA SER A 79 11.47 2.70 -4.68
C SER A 79 11.14 3.17 -3.26
N ILE A 80 9.85 3.31 -2.95
CA ILE A 80 9.34 3.71 -1.63
C ILE A 80 9.40 2.60 -0.57
N ASN A 81 9.67 1.35 -0.93
CA ASN A 81 9.69 0.23 0.01
C ASN A 81 10.89 0.32 0.95
N THR A 82 10.72 -0.24 2.15
CA THR A 82 11.74 -0.15 3.22
C THR A 82 13.06 -0.78 2.81
N LEU A 83 13.02 -1.86 1.99
CA LEU A 83 14.21 -2.49 1.43
C LEU A 83 15.13 -1.45 0.78
N PHE A 84 14.60 -0.62 -0.15
CA PHE A 84 15.42 0.35 -0.87
C PHE A 84 15.86 1.53 0.00
N GLN A 85 15.07 1.89 1.00
CA GLN A 85 15.48 2.89 1.98
C GLN A 85 16.67 2.41 2.82
N LEU A 86 16.69 1.14 3.23
CA LEU A 86 17.83 0.53 3.94
C LEU A 86 19.02 0.34 3.01
N TYR A 87 18.78 -0.04 1.75
CA TYR A 87 19.83 -0.13 0.74
C TYR A 87 20.51 1.22 0.49
N SER A 88 19.74 2.31 0.42
CA SER A 88 20.27 3.68 0.35
C SER A 88 21.18 4.01 1.54
N MET A 89 20.74 3.68 2.75
CA MET A 89 21.55 3.90 3.96
C MET A 89 22.83 3.05 3.94
N LYS A 90 22.76 1.80 3.50
CA LYS A 90 23.92 0.92 3.37
C LYS A 90 24.93 1.47 2.36
N LYS A 91 24.47 1.95 1.20
CA LYS A 91 25.32 2.56 0.18
C LYS A 91 26.04 3.84 0.64
N SER A 92 25.41 4.62 1.49
CA SER A 92 25.98 5.85 2.04
C SER A 92 26.81 5.63 3.30
N ASP A 93 27.04 4.39 3.72
CA ASP A 93 27.69 4.03 4.98
C ASP A 93 27.10 4.81 6.16
N ASP A 94 25.76 4.88 6.24
CA ASP A 94 25.06 5.63 7.27
C ASP A 94 25.33 5.02 8.66
N VAL A 95 26.00 5.79 9.49
CA VAL A 95 26.38 5.39 10.84
C VAL A 95 25.20 4.97 11.72
N GLN A 96 23.98 5.40 11.39
CA GLN A 96 22.78 4.99 12.13
C GLN A 96 22.59 3.47 12.08
N LEU A 97 22.95 2.80 10.99
CA LEU A 97 22.86 1.33 10.89
C LEU A 97 23.80 0.60 11.87
N GLU A 98 24.93 1.21 12.24
CA GLU A 98 25.90 0.61 13.16
C GLU A 98 25.48 0.74 14.62
N VAL A 99 24.82 1.86 14.97
CA VAL A 99 24.45 2.18 16.37
C VAL A 99 23.01 1.84 16.70
N ALA A 100 22.19 1.52 15.69
CA ALA A 100 20.81 1.14 15.90
C ALA A 100 20.65 -0.19 16.65
N ASP A 101 19.65 -0.28 17.51
CA ASP A 101 19.25 -1.51 18.19
C ASP A 101 18.02 -2.15 17.52
N ARG A 102 17.06 -1.34 17.08
CA ARG A 102 15.82 -1.81 16.44
C ARG A 102 15.39 -0.91 15.30
N LEU A 103 14.75 -1.56 14.32
CA LEU A 103 13.93 -0.92 13.30
C LEU A 103 12.46 -1.05 13.70
N LEU A 104 11.74 0.06 13.77
CA LEU A 104 10.30 0.09 14.02
C LEU A 104 9.60 0.83 12.90
N PHE A 105 8.49 0.26 12.39
CA PHE A 105 7.60 1.02 11.52
C PHE A 105 6.89 2.11 12.34
N MET A 106 6.36 3.12 11.67
CA MET A 106 5.79 4.25 12.39
C MET A 106 4.69 3.87 13.39
N PRO A 107 3.74 2.99 13.08
CA PRO A 107 2.76 2.53 14.08
C PRO A 107 3.40 1.77 15.26
N ASP A 108 4.46 0.99 14.97
CA ASP A 108 5.19 0.24 15.98
C ASP A 108 5.99 1.15 16.90
N LEU A 109 6.57 2.22 16.34
CA LEU A 109 7.26 3.24 17.12
C LEU A 109 6.34 3.94 18.11
N PHE A 110 5.10 4.29 17.70
CA PHE A 110 4.12 4.84 18.62
C PHE A 110 3.73 3.85 19.71
N SER A 111 3.52 2.57 19.35
CA SER A 111 3.27 1.51 20.34
C SER A 111 4.44 1.35 21.30
N PHE A 112 5.68 1.43 20.82
CA PHE A 112 6.88 1.41 21.66
C PHE A 112 6.92 2.60 22.61
N PHE A 113 6.59 3.79 22.18
CA PHE A 113 6.53 4.96 23.06
C PHE A 113 5.49 4.78 24.17
N LEU A 114 4.37 4.15 23.85
CA LEU A 114 3.31 3.89 24.81
C LEU A 114 3.65 2.77 25.82
N THR A 115 4.37 1.74 25.38
CA THR A 115 4.54 0.50 26.17
C THR A 115 5.99 0.22 26.59
N GLY A 116 6.97 0.72 25.86
CA GLY A 116 8.37 0.33 25.96
C GLY A 116 8.72 -1.01 25.30
N VAL A 117 7.75 -1.68 24.64
CA VAL A 117 7.97 -2.97 23.97
C VAL A 117 8.22 -2.75 22.49
N ALA A 118 9.39 -3.20 22.00
CA ALA A 118 9.81 -3.06 20.60
C ALA A 118 9.52 -4.36 19.84
N ASN A 119 8.48 -4.36 19.04
CA ASN A 119 8.13 -5.42 18.08
C ASN A 119 7.50 -4.80 16.84
N ASN A 120 7.37 -5.59 15.75
CA ASN A 120 6.83 -5.13 14.47
C ASN A 120 5.49 -5.82 14.17
N GLU A 121 4.48 -5.07 13.80
CA GLU A 121 3.18 -5.64 13.44
C GLU A 121 3.21 -6.15 11.99
N TYR A 122 2.63 -7.33 11.79
CA TYR A 122 2.68 -8.10 10.54
C TYR A 122 2.18 -7.33 9.30
N CYS A 123 1.02 -6.67 9.38
CA CYS A 123 0.41 -6.04 8.21
C CYS A 123 1.28 -4.91 7.64
N ILE A 124 1.83 -4.06 8.52
CA ILE A 124 2.75 -3.00 8.07
C ILE A 124 4.12 -3.56 7.70
N ALA A 125 4.64 -4.54 8.44
CA ALA A 125 5.92 -5.15 8.15
C ALA A 125 5.94 -5.84 6.78
N SER A 126 4.82 -6.44 6.36
CA SER A 126 4.70 -7.11 5.06
C SER A 126 4.93 -6.17 3.88
N THR A 127 4.61 -4.87 4.02
CA THR A 127 4.81 -3.87 2.96
C THR A 127 6.27 -3.46 2.77
N SER A 128 7.18 -3.96 3.62
CA SER A 128 8.59 -3.57 3.62
C SER A 128 9.41 -4.14 2.47
N GLU A 129 8.91 -5.20 1.81
CA GLU A 129 9.66 -6.01 0.84
C GLU A 129 10.80 -6.82 1.50
N LEU A 130 10.67 -7.11 2.82
CA LEU A 130 11.68 -7.81 3.63
C LEU A 130 11.14 -9.06 4.32
N LEU A 131 9.85 -9.40 4.17
CA LEU A 131 9.27 -10.64 4.68
C LEU A 131 9.26 -11.73 3.59
N ASP A 132 9.41 -12.96 4.01
CA ASP A 132 9.03 -14.12 3.19
C ASP A 132 7.50 -14.26 3.22
N ALA A 133 6.88 -14.27 2.03
CA ALA A 133 5.44 -14.23 1.89
C ALA A 133 4.72 -15.48 2.43
N ARG A 134 5.38 -16.66 2.42
CA ARG A 134 4.80 -17.92 2.87
C ARG A 134 4.91 -18.09 4.37
N SER A 135 6.12 -17.88 4.90
CA SER A 135 6.36 -18.01 6.35
C SER A 135 5.82 -16.82 7.15
N ARG A 136 5.57 -15.68 6.51
CA ARG A 136 5.10 -14.42 7.12
C ARG A 136 6.08 -13.88 8.18
N THR A 137 7.36 -14.22 8.02
CA THR A 137 8.45 -13.78 8.89
C THR A 137 9.52 -13.05 8.08
N TRP A 138 10.49 -12.46 8.76
CA TRP A 138 11.62 -11.79 8.11
C TRP A 138 12.37 -12.76 7.19
N ASN A 139 12.59 -12.37 5.92
CA ASN A 139 13.48 -13.06 5.00
C ASN A 139 14.94 -12.78 5.40
N ARG A 140 15.47 -13.59 6.32
CA ARG A 140 16.81 -13.42 6.89
C ARG A 140 17.91 -13.52 5.83
N GLU A 141 17.70 -14.32 4.77
CA GLU A 141 18.65 -14.42 3.66
C GLU A 141 18.71 -13.11 2.87
N LEU A 142 17.58 -12.52 2.55
CA LEU A 142 17.50 -11.22 1.86
C LEU A 142 18.13 -10.12 2.71
N ILE A 143 17.86 -10.09 4.03
CA ILE A 143 18.43 -9.11 4.97
C ILE A 143 19.97 -9.22 5.01
N ARG A 144 20.51 -10.45 5.06
CA ARG A 144 21.97 -10.67 5.00
C ARG A 144 22.58 -10.17 3.69
N ARG A 145 21.91 -10.42 2.56
CA ARG A 145 22.35 -9.92 1.23
C ARG A 145 22.30 -8.40 1.15
N LEU A 146 21.30 -7.78 1.76
CA LEU A 146 21.22 -6.33 1.87
C LEU A 146 22.39 -5.73 2.67
N GLY A 147 23.04 -6.54 3.51
CA GLY A 147 24.20 -6.13 4.30
C GLY A 147 23.87 -5.22 5.48
N VAL A 148 22.63 -5.30 5.98
CA VAL A 148 22.17 -4.59 7.18
C VAL A 148 22.16 -5.53 8.38
N PRO A 149 22.36 -5.03 9.62
CA PRO A 149 22.43 -5.86 10.82
C PRO A 149 21.10 -6.61 11.06
N GLU A 150 21.15 -7.94 11.18
CA GLU A 150 19.96 -8.78 11.38
C GLU A 150 19.23 -8.50 12.70
N HIS A 151 19.94 -8.04 13.73
CA HIS A 151 19.35 -7.74 15.05
C HIS A 151 18.37 -6.56 15.03
N LEU A 152 18.41 -5.71 14.00
CA LEU A 152 17.45 -4.61 13.81
C LEU A 152 16.01 -5.12 13.66
N PHE A 153 15.84 -6.34 13.17
CA PHE A 153 14.57 -6.97 12.82
C PHE A 153 14.08 -7.83 13.98
N GLY A 154 13.27 -7.21 14.84
CA GLY A 154 12.67 -7.85 16.01
C GLY A 154 11.55 -8.84 15.67
N ASP A 155 10.81 -9.23 16.70
CA ASP A 155 9.70 -10.18 16.55
C ASP A 155 8.55 -9.57 15.73
N ILE A 156 7.93 -10.40 14.90
CA ILE A 156 6.68 -10.08 14.21
C ILE A 156 5.52 -10.49 15.10
N VAL A 157 4.60 -9.55 15.36
CA VAL A 157 3.36 -9.81 16.08
C VAL A 157 2.15 -9.68 15.13
N MET A 158 1.17 -10.56 15.35
CA MET A 158 -0.05 -10.56 14.53
C MET A 158 -1.07 -9.54 15.09
N PRO A 159 -1.97 -8.98 14.25
CA PRO A 159 -3.12 -8.23 14.73
C PRO A 159 -3.93 -9.02 15.76
N GLY A 160 -4.34 -8.36 16.83
CA GLY A 160 -5.00 -8.99 17.96
C GLY A 160 -4.04 -9.35 19.14
N THR A 161 -2.73 -9.23 18.96
CA THR A 161 -1.77 -9.50 20.02
C THR A 161 -1.68 -8.31 21.00
N VAL A 162 -1.68 -8.58 22.30
CA VAL A 162 -1.33 -7.58 23.32
C VAL A 162 0.16 -7.28 23.23
N ARG A 163 0.51 -6.07 22.82
CA ARG A 163 1.91 -5.63 22.66
C ARG A 163 2.59 -5.27 23.98
N GLY A 164 1.81 -4.89 24.96
CA GLY A 164 2.28 -4.49 26.30
C GLY A 164 1.22 -3.62 26.98
N ARG A 165 1.52 -3.25 28.21
CA ARG A 165 0.68 -2.30 28.95
C ARG A 165 1.14 -0.87 28.74
N LEU A 166 0.20 0.05 28.77
CA LEU A 166 0.48 1.48 28.80
C LEU A 166 1.42 1.80 29.98
N LYS A 167 2.48 2.57 29.71
CA LYS A 167 3.45 2.97 30.73
C LYS A 167 2.76 3.69 31.89
N PRO A 168 3.15 3.41 33.15
CA PRO A 168 2.52 4.03 34.32
C PRO A 168 2.52 5.57 34.29
N GLU A 169 3.63 6.17 33.86
CA GLU A 169 3.75 7.63 33.74
C GLU A 169 2.76 8.25 32.76
N ILE A 170 2.45 7.56 31.64
CA ILE A 170 1.46 8.01 30.69
C ILE A 170 0.05 7.83 31.25
N ALA A 171 -0.22 6.67 31.89
CA ALA A 171 -1.52 6.40 32.51
C ALA A 171 -1.84 7.44 33.57
N GLU A 172 -0.88 7.81 34.42
CA GLU A 172 -1.01 8.85 35.46
C GLU A 172 -1.27 10.22 34.83
N GLU A 173 -0.52 10.61 33.79
CA GLU A 173 -0.70 11.90 33.08
C GLU A 173 -2.09 12.09 32.50
N ILE A 174 -2.70 11.01 31.96
CA ILE A 174 -4.04 11.05 31.37
C ILE A 174 -5.16 10.64 32.37
N GLY A 175 -4.82 10.41 33.61
CA GLY A 175 -5.78 10.14 34.71
C GLY A 175 -6.41 8.73 34.68
N LEU A 176 -5.72 7.74 34.09
CA LEU A 176 -6.15 6.35 34.14
C LEU A 176 -5.71 5.70 35.47
N THR A 177 -6.64 5.02 36.13
CA THR A 177 -6.40 4.32 37.41
C THR A 177 -6.12 2.84 37.25
N GLU A 178 -6.42 2.27 36.09
CA GLU A 178 -6.20 0.87 35.75
C GLU A 178 -5.24 0.71 34.57
N GLY A 179 -4.53 -0.41 34.53
CA GLY A 179 -3.62 -0.71 33.43
C GLY A 179 -4.40 -0.97 32.14
N VAL A 180 -4.01 -0.31 31.07
CA VAL A 180 -4.60 -0.46 29.74
C VAL A 180 -3.64 -1.24 28.85
N ASP A 181 -4.13 -2.27 28.19
CA ASP A 181 -3.38 -3.03 27.22
C ASP A 181 -3.32 -2.29 25.87
N VAL A 182 -2.14 -2.26 25.25
CA VAL A 182 -1.93 -1.75 23.90
C VAL A 182 -1.91 -2.94 22.94
N ILE A 183 -2.83 -2.94 22.00
CA ILE A 183 -3.11 -4.08 21.11
C ILE A 183 -2.55 -3.80 19.72
N ALA A 184 -1.89 -4.79 19.11
CA ALA A 184 -1.55 -4.75 17.71
C ALA A 184 -2.83 -4.82 16.88
N VAL A 185 -3.06 -3.82 16.03
CA VAL A 185 -4.16 -3.81 15.06
C VAL A 185 -3.58 -4.03 13.66
N GLY A 186 -4.40 -4.13 12.63
CA GLY A 186 -3.91 -4.06 11.25
C GLY A 186 -3.35 -2.66 11.00
N SER A 187 -2.08 -2.45 11.31
CA SER A 187 -1.48 -1.12 11.38
C SER A 187 -1.10 -0.54 10.00
N HIS A 188 -1.10 -1.36 8.93
CA HIS A 188 -1.33 -0.83 7.60
C HIS A 188 -2.82 -0.51 7.46
N ASP A 189 -3.19 0.75 7.29
CA ASP A 189 -4.57 1.26 7.33
C ASP A 189 -5.55 0.47 6.46
N THR A 190 -5.11 0.05 5.26
CA THR A 190 -5.91 -0.78 4.36
C THR A 190 -6.21 -2.16 4.95
N ALA A 191 -5.34 -2.74 5.79
CA ALA A 191 -5.63 -4.02 6.44
C ALA A 191 -6.83 -3.89 7.40
N SER A 192 -6.84 -2.86 8.22
CA SER A 192 -7.98 -2.53 9.06
C SER A 192 -9.22 -2.19 8.23
N ALA A 193 -9.07 -1.43 7.15
CA ALA A 193 -10.20 -1.05 6.30
C ALA A 193 -10.86 -2.25 5.63
N VAL A 194 -10.11 -3.20 5.11
CA VAL A 194 -10.63 -4.43 4.49
C VAL A 194 -11.33 -5.30 5.54
N PHE A 195 -10.76 -5.39 6.74
CA PHE A 195 -11.39 -6.13 7.84
C PHE A 195 -12.75 -5.59 8.28
N ALA A 196 -13.00 -4.29 8.06
CA ALA A 196 -14.28 -3.64 8.36
C ALA A 196 -15.37 -3.90 7.31
N ILE A 197 -15.06 -4.56 6.19
CA ILE A 197 -16.06 -4.88 5.17
C ILE A 197 -17.09 -5.83 5.77
N PRO A 198 -18.39 -5.48 5.78
CA PRO A 198 -19.43 -6.35 6.31
C PRO A 198 -19.51 -7.67 5.55
N GLU A 199 -19.88 -8.73 6.25
CA GLU A 199 -20.19 -9.99 5.60
C GLU A 199 -21.40 -9.84 4.68
N THR A 200 -21.31 -10.42 3.50
CA THR A 200 -22.38 -10.44 2.51
C THR A 200 -22.81 -11.88 2.23
N GLN A 201 -23.83 -12.06 1.38
CA GLN A 201 -24.25 -13.40 0.96
C GLN A 201 -23.27 -14.01 -0.07
N VAL A 202 -22.41 -13.20 -0.67
CA VAL A 202 -21.38 -13.65 -1.61
C VAL A 202 -20.19 -14.17 -0.83
N ASP A 203 -19.66 -15.31 -1.24
CA ASP A 203 -18.45 -15.90 -0.65
C ASP A 203 -17.30 -14.87 -0.69
N LYS A 204 -16.60 -14.69 0.43
CA LYS A 204 -15.47 -13.74 0.55
C LYS A 204 -14.39 -13.94 -0.52
N SER A 205 -14.16 -15.19 -0.95
CA SER A 205 -13.21 -15.50 -2.02
C SER A 205 -13.62 -14.96 -3.41
N ARG A 206 -14.89 -14.56 -3.57
CA ARG A 206 -15.47 -13.99 -4.78
C ARG A 206 -15.80 -12.49 -4.62
N CYS A 207 -15.42 -11.89 -3.50
CA CYS A 207 -15.58 -10.49 -3.19
C CYS A 207 -14.24 -9.76 -3.34
N ALA A 208 -14.17 -8.80 -4.27
CA ALA A 208 -13.06 -7.87 -4.32
C ALA A 208 -13.31 -6.67 -3.40
N PHE A 209 -12.24 -6.03 -2.99
CA PHE A 209 -12.28 -4.72 -2.33
C PHE A 209 -11.59 -3.65 -3.19
N LEU A 210 -12.04 -2.42 -3.05
CA LEU A 210 -11.42 -1.22 -3.57
C LEU A 210 -11.31 -0.20 -2.42
N SER A 211 -10.12 -0.04 -1.87
CA SER A 211 -9.83 1.07 -0.96
C SER A 211 -9.60 2.33 -1.79
N SER A 212 -10.63 3.17 -1.87
CA SER A 212 -10.65 4.35 -2.75
C SER A 212 -10.30 5.62 -1.99
N GLY A 213 -9.17 6.21 -2.35
CA GLY A 213 -8.62 7.45 -1.80
C GLY A 213 -7.72 8.15 -2.81
N THR A 214 -6.67 8.82 -2.36
CA THR A 214 -5.62 9.38 -3.23
C THR A 214 -5.00 8.28 -4.09
N TRP A 215 -4.70 7.12 -3.50
CA TRP A 215 -4.47 5.84 -4.16
C TRP A 215 -5.76 5.04 -4.20
N SER A 216 -5.85 4.12 -5.14
CA SER A 216 -6.87 3.08 -5.18
C SER A 216 -6.18 1.71 -5.06
N LEU A 217 -6.50 0.97 -4.00
CA LEU A 217 -5.98 -0.37 -3.78
C LEU A 217 -7.09 -1.36 -4.10
N LEU A 218 -6.95 -2.06 -5.22
CA LEU A 218 -7.92 -3.03 -5.73
C LEU A 218 -7.41 -4.45 -5.52
N GLY A 219 -8.14 -5.29 -4.81
CA GLY A 219 -7.69 -6.65 -4.54
C GLY A 219 -8.71 -7.55 -3.89
N VAL A 220 -8.22 -8.67 -3.37
CA VAL A 220 -8.97 -9.71 -2.66
C VAL A 220 -8.23 -10.14 -1.40
N GLU A 221 -8.95 -10.75 -0.44
CA GLU A 221 -8.33 -11.45 0.68
C GLU A 221 -8.19 -12.95 0.37
N LEU A 222 -7.00 -13.50 0.60
CA LEU A 222 -6.66 -14.90 0.37
C LEU A 222 -6.05 -15.51 1.65
N ASP A 223 -6.07 -16.85 1.73
CA ASP A 223 -5.38 -17.58 2.79
C ASP A 223 -3.88 -17.70 2.49
N GLU A 224 -3.52 -17.84 1.21
CA GLU A 224 -2.15 -18.05 0.76
C GLU A 224 -1.77 -17.03 -0.32
N PRO A 225 -0.48 -16.64 -0.43
CA PRO A 225 -0.03 -15.68 -1.42
C PRO A 225 0.00 -16.28 -2.83
N ILE A 226 -0.25 -15.43 -3.84
CA ILE A 226 -0.05 -15.76 -5.25
C ILE A 226 1.29 -15.19 -5.70
N LEU A 227 2.26 -16.06 -5.93
CA LEU A 227 3.66 -15.71 -6.20
C LEU A 227 4.08 -16.07 -7.64
N THR A 228 3.13 -16.10 -8.56
CA THR A 228 3.37 -16.45 -9.97
C THR A 228 3.97 -15.26 -10.73
N GLU A 229 4.70 -15.57 -11.80
CA GLU A 229 5.24 -14.55 -12.70
C GLU A 229 4.13 -13.71 -13.35
N GLU A 230 2.97 -14.31 -13.65
CA GLU A 230 1.82 -13.59 -14.17
C GLU A 230 1.30 -12.55 -13.16
N ALA A 231 1.22 -12.91 -11.86
CA ALA A 231 0.84 -11.97 -10.81
C ALA A 231 1.81 -10.79 -10.73
N ARG A 232 3.12 -11.06 -10.81
CA ARG A 232 4.18 -10.04 -10.82
C ARG A 232 4.04 -9.09 -12.01
N ILE A 233 3.91 -9.62 -13.21
CA ILE A 233 3.77 -8.83 -14.45
C ILE A 233 2.51 -7.98 -14.43
N CYS A 234 1.42 -8.50 -13.86
CA CYS A 234 0.19 -7.74 -13.65
C CYS A 234 0.31 -6.67 -12.56
N GLY A 235 1.43 -6.60 -11.81
CA GLY A 235 1.65 -5.59 -10.77
C GLY A 235 0.91 -5.86 -9.47
N PHE A 236 0.59 -7.14 -9.16
CA PHE A 236 0.00 -7.51 -7.88
C PHE A 236 1.04 -7.61 -6.78
N THR A 237 0.61 -7.31 -5.56
CA THR A 237 1.37 -7.40 -4.32
C THR A 237 0.62 -8.24 -3.30
N ASN A 238 1.35 -8.99 -2.44
CA ASN A 238 0.80 -9.86 -1.41
C ASN A 238 1.08 -9.24 -0.03
N GLU A 239 0.22 -8.37 0.42
CA GLU A 239 0.39 -7.70 1.72
C GLU A 239 -0.33 -8.45 2.84
N GLY A 240 0.19 -8.36 4.06
CA GLY A 240 -0.42 -8.98 5.23
C GLY A 240 -1.79 -8.41 5.57
N GLY A 241 -2.72 -9.29 5.92
CA GLY A 241 -4.07 -8.98 6.39
C GLY A 241 -4.30 -9.46 7.82
N ILE A 242 -5.43 -9.08 8.41
CA ILE A 242 -5.85 -9.49 9.76
C ILE A 242 -6.22 -10.98 9.74
N GLY A 243 -5.93 -11.69 10.83
CA GLY A 243 -6.16 -13.14 10.92
C GLY A 243 -5.22 -13.97 10.06
N GLY A 244 -4.03 -13.45 9.74
CA GLY A 244 -3.04 -14.12 8.90
C GLY A 244 -3.42 -14.20 7.43
N LYS A 245 -4.42 -13.46 6.99
CA LYS A 245 -4.80 -13.36 5.56
C LYS A 245 -3.74 -12.64 4.75
N ILE A 246 -3.81 -12.81 3.44
CA ILE A 246 -3.04 -12.08 2.44
C ILE A 246 -4.02 -11.16 1.70
N ARG A 247 -3.69 -9.88 1.65
CA ARG A 247 -4.35 -8.92 0.76
C ARG A 247 -3.60 -8.93 -0.57
N PHE A 248 -4.12 -9.65 -1.53
CA PHE A 248 -3.58 -9.72 -2.88
C PHE A 248 -4.18 -8.57 -3.70
N LEU A 249 -3.40 -7.53 -3.97
CA LEU A 249 -3.91 -6.27 -4.49
C LEU A 249 -2.98 -5.60 -5.51
N GLN A 250 -3.52 -4.64 -6.25
CA GLN A 250 -2.78 -3.69 -7.07
C GLN A 250 -2.88 -2.29 -6.48
N ASN A 251 -1.76 -1.55 -6.53
CA ASN A 251 -1.74 -0.11 -6.30
C ASN A 251 -2.05 0.60 -7.63
N ILE A 252 -3.11 1.37 -7.66
CA ILE A 252 -3.60 2.11 -8.81
C ILE A 252 -3.58 3.60 -8.48
N THR A 253 -3.24 4.46 -9.41
CA THR A 253 -3.45 5.90 -9.26
C THR A 253 -4.94 6.16 -9.06
N GLY A 254 -5.30 6.65 -7.87
CA GLY A 254 -6.69 6.84 -7.48
C GLY A 254 -7.20 8.25 -7.80
N LEU A 255 -7.85 8.87 -6.81
CA LEU A 255 -8.40 10.22 -6.94
C LEU A 255 -7.31 11.33 -6.93
N TRP A 256 -6.03 10.97 -6.97
CA TRP A 256 -4.91 11.90 -7.05
C TRP A 256 -5.05 12.90 -8.21
N ILE A 257 -5.38 12.41 -9.41
CA ILE A 257 -5.53 13.24 -10.60
C ILE A 257 -6.63 14.29 -10.37
N LEU A 258 -7.79 13.86 -9.88
CA LEU A 258 -8.89 14.76 -9.54
C LEU A 258 -8.49 15.78 -8.45
N GLN A 259 -7.80 15.34 -7.40
CA GLN A 259 -7.33 16.23 -6.33
C GLN A 259 -6.36 17.27 -6.84
N ARG A 260 -5.48 16.93 -7.78
CA ARG A 260 -4.55 17.88 -8.42
C ARG A 260 -5.30 18.90 -9.29
N LEU A 261 -6.26 18.46 -10.10
CA LEU A 261 -7.11 19.36 -10.86
C LEU A 261 -7.84 20.36 -9.95
N MET A 262 -8.49 19.85 -8.90
CA MET A 262 -9.21 20.70 -7.93
C MET A 262 -8.28 21.72 -7.24
N ALA A 263 -7.06 21.30 -6.86
CA ALA A 263 -6.09 22.20 -6.26
C ALA A 263 -5.71 23.35 -7.23
N GLN A 264 -5.42 23.02 -8.48
CA GLN A 264 -5.07 24.01 -9.51
C GLN A 264 -6.22 24.98 -9.81
N TRP A 265 -7.46 24.49 -9.91
CA TRP A 265 -8.65 25.33 -10.11
C TRP A 265 -8.89 26.25 -8.92
N THR A 266 -8.70 25.74 -7.69
CA THR A 266 -8.77 26.56 -6.47
C THR A 266 -7.74 27.70 -6.48
N GLU A 267 -6.48 27.39 -6.85
CA GLU A 267 -5.42 28.40 -6.96
C GLU A 267 -5.73 29.50 -8.00
N ARG A 268 -6.47 29.15 -9.07
CA ARG A 268 -6.96 30.10 -10.08
C ARG A 268 -8.23 30.86 -9.66
N GLY A 269 -8.79 30.56 -8.49
CA GLY A 269 -10.03 31.16 -7.98
C GLY A 269 -11.31 30.67 -8.67
N GLU A 270 -11.26 29.50 -9.33
CA GLU A 270 -12.42 28.88 -9.95
C GLU A 270 -13.30 28.16 -8.91
N GLU A 271 -14.62 28.12 -9.18
CA GLU A 271 -15.54 27.33 -8.34
C GLU A 271 -15.32 25.85 -8.61
N CYS A 272 -14.72 25.15 -7.65
CA CYS A 272 -14.37 23.73 -7.76
C CYS A 272 -14.85 22.89 -6.56
N GLY A 273 -16.00 23.23 -5.99
CA GLY A 273 -16.65 22.42 -4.97
C GLY A 273 -16.89 21.00 -5.48
N TYR A 274 -16.60 20.01 -4.65
CA TYR A 274 -16.64 18.58 -5.06
C TYR A 274 -17.98 18.18 -5.66
N GLU A 275 -19.09 18.58 -5.02
CA GLU A 275 -20.46 18.28 -5.51
C GLU A 275 -20.79 19.00 -6.82
N VAL A 276 -20.32 20.26 -6.98
CA VAL A 276 -20.51 21.03 -8.22
C VAL A 276 -19.81 20.36 -9.37
N LEU A 277 -18.56 19.93 -9.17
CA LEU A 277 -17.78 19.22 -10.18
C LEU A 277 -18.39 17.86 -10.56
N LEU A 278 -18.88 17.09 -9.59
CA LEU A 278 -19.54 15.81 -9.87
C LEU A 278 -20.84 16.01 -10.66
N SER A 279 -21.66 17.03 -10.32
CA SER A 279 -22.87 17.37 -11.07
C SER A 279 -22.54 17.79 -12.51
N ALA A 280 -21.49 18.58 -12.72
CA ALA A 280 -21.03 18.97 -14.06
C ALA A 280 -20.53 17.74 -14.84
N ALA A 281 -19.78 16.86 -14.20
CA ALA A 281 -19.27 15.62 -14.80
C ALA A 281 -20.39 14.62 -15.16
N GLU A 282 -21.47 14.58 -14.40
CA GLU A 282 -22.62 13.73 -14.69
C GLU A 282 -23.30 14.11 -16.03
N SER A 283 -23.34 15.42 -16.32
CA SER A 283 -23.95 15.99 -17.53
C SER A 283 -22.97 16.08 -18.69
N ALA A 284 -21.67 15.85 -18.47
CA ALA A 284 -20.65 15.97 -19.50
C ALA A 284 -20.70 14.81 -20.48
N ASP A 285 -20.61 15.15 -21.79
CA ASP A 285 -20.56 14.18 -22.89
C ASP A 285 -19.15 14.12 -23.49
N ILE A 286 -18.28 13.31 -22.86
CA ILE A 286 -16.92 13.06 -23.34
C ILE A 286 -16.62 11.57 -23.28
N SER A 287 -16.02 11.03 -24.36
CA SER A 287 -15.70 9.61 -24.47
C SER A 287 -14.25 9.24 -24.13
N SER A 288 -13.41 10.22 -23.82
CA SER A 288 -11.97 10.02 -23.60
C SER A 288 -11.70 9.18 -22.35
N VAL A 289 -10.91 8.13 -22.54
CA VAL A 289 -10.38 7.26 -21.47
C VAL A 289 -8.86 7.32 -21.53
N ILE A 290 -8.24 7.82 -20.47
CA ILE A 290 -6.79 7.92 -20.31
C ILE A 290 -6.25 6.75 -19.48
N ASP A 291 -4.98 6.40 -19.62
CA ASP A 291 -4.33 5.47 -18.70
C ASP A 291 -3.91 6.23 -17.43
N VAL A 292 -4.69 6.10 -16.37
CA VAL A 292 -4.46 6.82 -15.10
C VAL A 292 -3.13 6.50 -14.43
N ASP A 293 -2.49 5.38 -14.80
CA ASP A 293 -1.19 4.97 -14.26
C ASP A 293 -0.02 5.46 -15.13
N ASP A 294 -0.29 6.22 -16.21
CA ASP A 294 0.76 6.79 -17.05
C ASP A 294 1.65 7.76 -16.27
N LYS A 295 2.94 7.75 -16.61
CA LYS A 295 3.96 8.61 -15.99
C LYS A 295 3.64 10.10 -16.10
N ALA A 296 2.93 10.52 -17.16
CA ALA A 296 2.50 11.90 -17.36
C ALA A 296 1.64 12.43 -16.18
N PHE A 297 0.94 11.55 -15.44
CA PHE A 297 0.04 11.94 -14.35
C PHE A 297 0.64 11.78 -12.94
N GLN A 298 1.87 11.31 -12.81
CA GLN A 298 2.49 11.06 -11.50
C GLN A 298 2.71 12.34 -10.70
N ASN A 299 3.27 13.39 -11.32
CA ASN A 299 3.47 14.69 -10.68
C ASN A 299 3.70 15.81 -11.70
N PRO A 300 2.78 16.06 -12.63
CA PRO A 300 2.94 17.16 -13.58
C PRO A 300 2.81 18.52 -12.88
N ALA A 301 3.49 19.53 -13.42
CA ALA A 301 3.32 20.93 -12.98
C ALA A 301 1.89 21.41 -13.21
N ASP A 302 1.30 21.01 -14.34
CA ASP A 302 -0.09 21.31 -14.73
C ASP A 302 -0.80 20.02 -15.14
N MET A 303 -1.74 19.57 -14.30
CA MET A 303 -2.49 18.32 -14.52
C MET A 303 -3.50 18.47 -15.67
N GLU A 304 -4.08 19.62 -15.81
CA GLU A 304 -5.05 19.90 -16.89
C GLU A 304 -4.36 19.86 -18.27
N ALA A 305 -3.19 20.50 -18.36
CA ALA A 305 -2.36 20.45 -19.57
C ALA A 305 -1.88 19.00 -19.85
N ALA A 306 -1.46 18.26 -18.83
CA ALA A 306 -1.02 16.87 -18.98
C ALA A 306 -2.13 15.97 -19.54
N ILE A 307 -3.37 16.09 -19.05
CA ILE A 307 -4.52 15.35 -19.59
C ILE A 307 -4.81 15.75 -21.05
N ALA A 308 -4.80 17.05 -21.33
CA ALA A 308 -5.05 17.57 -22.69
C ALA A 308 -4.00 17.08 -23.68
N ASP A 309 -2.72 17.09 -23.30
CA ASP A 309 -1.61 16.63 -24.14
C ASP A 309 -1.66 15.12 -24.36
N TYR A 310 -1.94 14.34 -23.31
CA TYR A 310 -2.17 12.90 -23.44
C TYR A 310 -3.31 12.59 -24.41
N CYS A 311 -4.45 13.32 -24.31
CA CYS A 311 -5.57 13.12 -25.21
C CYS A 311 -5.20 13.45 -26.67
N ARG A 312 -4.43 14.54 -26.92
CA ARG A 312 -3.95 14.88 -28.27
C ARG A 312 -3.03 13.82 -28.84
N GLU A 313 -2.08 13.36 -28.04
CA GLU A 313 -1.11 12.33 -28.45
C GLU A 313 -1.79 11.01 -28.84
N HIS A 314 -2.84 10.64 -28.06
CA HIS A 314 -3.59 9.40 -28.31
C HIS A 314 -4.83 9.58 -29.19
N GLN A 315 -4.99 10.75 -29.84
CA GLN A 315 -6.12 11.05 -30.72
C GLN A 315 -7.49 10.89 -30.06
N LEU A 316 -7.57 11.22 -28.76
CA LEU A 316 -8.80 11.24 -27.98
C LEU A 316 -9.42 12.65 -27.99
N PRO A 317 -10.74 12.79 -27.82
CA PRO A 317 -11.36 14.08 -27.56
C PRO A 317 -10.71 14.79 -26.36
N VAL A 318 -10.32 16.04 -26.52
CA VAL A 318 -9.70 16.85 -25.47
C VAL A 318 -10.79 17.45 -24.60
N PRO A 319 -10.80 17.26 -23.27
CA PRO A 319 -11.75 17.93 -22.39
C PRO A 319 -11.62 19.46 -22.50
N ALA A 320 -12.75 20.17 -22.51
CA ALA A 320 -12.80 21.63 -22.64
C ALA A 320 -13.39 22.33 -21.40
N THR A 321 -14.09 21.59 -20.54
CA THR A 321 -14.71 22.11 -19.32
C THR A 321 -14.27 21.29 -18.12
N SER A 322 -14.35 21.89 -16.91
CA SER A 322 -14.04 21.17 -15.67
C SER A 322 -14.87 19.90 -15.50
N GLY A 323 -16.16 19.93 -15.91
CA GLY A 323 -17.02 18.74 -15.91
C GLY A 323 -16.50 17.64 -16.83
N GLU A 324 -16.01 17.96 -18.03
CA GLU A 324 -15.44 17.00 -18.96
C GLU A 324 -14.11 16.42 -18.46
N TYR A 325 -13.24 17.24 -17.85
CA TYR A 325 -12.02 16.75 -17.20
C TYR A 325 -12.34 15.75 -16.08
N VAL A 326 -13.28 16.09 -15.19
CA VAL A 326 -13.69 15.20 -14.10
C VAL A 326 -14.33 13.93 -14.66
N ARG A 327 -15.20 14.03 -15.66
CA ARG A 327 -15.81 12.87 -16.31
C ARG A 327 -14.76 11.96 -16.94
N CYS A 328 -13.81 12.52 -17.69
CA CYS A 328 -12.70 11.77 -18.27
C CYS A 328 -11.92 11.00 -17.21
N VAL A 329 -11.54 11.63 -16.10
CA VAL A 329 -10.81 10.98 -15.01
C VAL A 329 -11.64 9.85 -14.38
N LEU A 330 -12.92 10.10 -14.02
CA LEU A 330 -13.74 9.11 -13.33
C LEU A 330 -14.05 7.88 -14.21
N GLN A 331 -14.35 8.08 -15.48
CA GLN A 331 -14.58 6.92 -16.39
C GLN A 331 -13.27 6.16 -16.68
N SER A 332 -12.13 6.85 -16.70
CA SER A 332 -10.82 6.21 -16.84
C SER A 332 -10.49 5.34 -15.63
N LEU A 333 -10.77 5.83 -14.42
CA LEU A 333 -10.66 5.04 -13.19
C LEU A 333 -11.56 3.80 -13.22
N ALA A 334 -12.84 3.95 -13.64
CA ALA A 334 -13.75 2.81 -13.76
C ALA A 334 -13.23 1.75 -14.75
N GLN A 335 -12.68 2.16 -15.89
CA GLN A 335 -12.06 1.24 -16.85
C GLN A 335 -10.77 0.60 -16.31
N ARG A 336 -9.99 1.34 -15.52
CA ARG A 336 -8.80 0.78 -14.86
C ARG A 336 -9.17 -0.28 -13.81
N TYR A 337 -10.23 -0.05 -13.04
CA TYR A 337 -10.76 -1.04 -12.09
C TYR A 337 -11.28 -2.28 -12.80
N LYS A 338 -11.99 -2.11 -13.93
CA LYS A 338 -12.40 -3.24 -14.78
C LYS A 338 -11.21 -4.08 -15.20
N ARG A 339 -10.15 -3.47 -15.72
CA ARG A 339 -8.91 -4.19 -16.09
C ARG A 339 -8.33 -4.95 -14.90
N GLY A 340 -8.32 -4.37 -13.70
CA GLY A 340 -7.85 -5.02 -12.48
C GLY A 340 -8.69 -6.25 -12.10
N ILE A 341 -10.02 -6.16 -12.18
CA ILE A 341 -10.93 -7.30 -11.92
C ILE A 341 -10.74 -8.40 -12.99
N GLU A 342 -10.58 -8.04 -14.26
CA GLU A 342 -10.29 -9.01 -15.33
C GLU A 342 -8.96 -9.74 -15.11
N GLN A 343 -7.94 -9.04 -14.57
CA GLN A 343 -6.66 -9.64 -14.18
C GLN A 343 -6.82 -10.57 -12.97
N LEU A 344 -7.56 -10.16 -11.94
CA LEU A 344 -7.90 -11.02 -10.79
C LEU A 344 -8.61 -12.30 -11.26
N ASN A 345 -9.60 -12.18 -12.13
CA ASN A 345 -10.35 -13.33 -12.64
C ASN A 345 -9.50 -14.34 -13.43
N ARG A 346 -8.34 -13.93 -13.97
CA ARG A 346 -7.39 -14.88 -14.58
C ARG A 346 -6.51 -15.60 -13.55
N LEU A 347 -6.21 -14.95 -12.43
CA LEU A 347 -5.31 -15.44 -11.40
C LEU A 347 -6.03 -16.26 -10.31
N LEU A 348 -7.33 -16.06 -10.15
CA LEU A 348 -8.15 -16.69 -9.12
C LEU A 348 -8.89 -17.91 -9.65
N PRO A 349 -9.19 -18.90 -8.78
CA PRO A 349 -9.93 -20.10 -9.18
C PRO A 349 -11.41 -19.82 -9.52
N SER A 350 -11.97 -18.72 -9.05
CA SER A 350 -13.36 -18.32 -9.29
C SER A 350 -13.46 -16.84 -9.63
N PRO A 351 -14.38 -16.44 -10.51
CA PRO A 351 -14.54 -15.04 -10.87
C PRO A 351 -15.09 -14.21 -9.71
N ILE A 352 -14.74 -12.93 -9.71
CA ILE A 352 -15.27 -11.94 -8.77
C ILE A 352 -16.73 -11.64 -9.11
N GLU A 353 -17.59 -11.66 -8.10
CA GLU A 353 -19.03 -11.41 -8.21
C GLU A 353 -19.50 -10.12 -7.56
N GLN A 354 -18.67 -9.52 -6.71
CA GLN A 354 -18.98 -8.28 -5.99
C GLN A 354 -17.72 -7.45 -5.76
N LEU A 355 -17.85 -6.13 -5.87
CA LEU A 355 -16.81 -5.17 -5.47
C LEU A 355 -17.29 -4.34 -4.28
N ASN A 356 -16.51 -4.35 -3.19
CA ASN A 356 -16.75 -3.51 -2.02
C ASN A 356 -15.84 -2.28 -2.08
N VAL A 357 -16.41 -1.07 -2.17
CA VAL A 357 -15.68 0.20 -2.20
C VAL A 357 -15.67 0.80 -0.81
N ILE A 358 -14.49 0.95 -0.23
CA ILE A 358 -14.27 1.48 1.13
C ILE A 358 -13.41 2.75 1.10
N GLY A 359 -13.35 3.46 2.24
CA GLY A 359 -12.62 4.71 2.36
C GLY A 359 -13.38 5.92 1.82
N GLY A 360 -12.74 7.09 1.83
CA GLY A 360 -13.40 8.35 1.47
C GLY A 360 -14.00 8.41 0.06
N GLY A 361 -13.38 7.70 -0.89
CA GLY A 361 -13.84 7.65 -2.28
C GLY A 361 -15.17 6.92 -2.48
N CYS A 362 -15.62 6.09 -1.51
CA CYS A 362 -16.92 5.41 -1.60
C CYS A 362 -18.11 6.38 -1.62
N ARG A 363 -17.91 7.65 -1.20
CA ARG A 363 -18.91 8.71 -1.30
C ARG A 363 -19.12 9.22 -2.73
N ASN A 364 -18.23 8.90 -3.66
CA ASN A 364 -18.36 9.32 -5.05
C ASN A 364 -19.37 8.43 -5.79
N ALA A 365 -20.65 8.80 -5.74
CA ALA A 365 -21.74 8.03 -6.34
C ALA A 365 -21.58 7.89 -7.87
N LEU A 366 -21.04 8.91 -8.56
CA LEU A 366 -20.80 8.87 -10.00
C LEU A 366 -19.72 7.83 -10.34
N LEU A 367 -18.59 7.83 -9.62
CA LEU A 367 -17.53 6.84 -9.83
C LEU A 367 -18.03 5.41 -9.54
N ASN A 368 -18.77 5.22 -8.43
CA ASN A 368 -19.34 3.91 -8.10
C ASN A 368 -20.28 3.40 -9.19
N ARG A 369 -21.16 4.25 -9.74
CA ARG A 369 -22.05 3.90 -10.85
C ARG A 369 -21.25 3.55 -12.11
N LEU A 370 -20.31 4.42 -12.52
CA LEU A 370 -19.45 4.15 -13.69
C LEU A 370 -18.67 2.84 -13.54
N THR A 371 -18.24 2.54 -12.31
CA THR A 371 -17.54 1.29 -11.99
C THR A 371 -18.48 0.09 -12.10
N ALA A 372 -19.70 0.18 -11.56
CA ALA A 372 -20.70 -0.89 -11.67
C ALA A 372 -21.10 -1.16 -13.14
N ASP A 373 -21.30 -0.10 -13.91
CA ASP A 373 -21.61 -0.19 -15.33
C ASP A 373 -20.47 -0.84 -16.13
N ALA A 374 -19.22 -0.47 -15.82
CA ALA A 374 -18.05 -1.02 -16.48
C ALA A 374 -17.83 -2.50 -16.13
N LEU A 375 -18.03 -2.89 -14.87
CA LEU A 375 -17.79 -4.25 -14.36
C LEU A 375 -18.94 -5.22 -14.67
N GLY A 376 -20.18 -4.75 -14.70
CA GLY A 376 -21.38 -5.59 -14.80
C GLY A 376 -21.65 -6.44 -13.55
N ILE A 377 -21.07 -6.09 -12.39
CA ILE A 377 -21.29 -6.74 -11.10
C ILE A 377 -21.70 -5.70 -10.05
N PRO A 378 -22.34 -6.10 -8.93
CA PRO A 378 -22.69 -5.20 -7.84
C PRO A 378 -21.46 -4.49 -7.24
N VAL A 379 -21.60 -3.17 -7.03
CA VAL A 379 -20.64 -2.32 -6.32
C VAL A 379 -21.29 -1.85 -5.02
N ILE A 380 -20.74 -2.25 -3.90
CA ILE A 380 -21.22 -1.93 -2.56
C ILE A 380 -20.33 -0.85 -1.96
N ALA A 381 -20.90 0.30 -1.65
CA ALA A 381 -20.17 1.46 -1.12
C ALA A 381 -20.24 1.52 0.42
N GLY A 382 -19.10 1.67 1.06
CA GLY A 382 -18.95 1.83 2.51
C GLY A 382 -18.34 0.59 3.19
N PRO A 383 -17.94 0.74 4.45
CA PRO A 383 -17.99 1.96 5.26
C PRO A 383 -16.97 3.04 4.84
N VAL A 384 -17.28 4.30 5.11
CA VAL A 384 -16.38 5.44 4.82
C VAL A 384 -15.18 5.43 5.75
N GLU A 385 -15.41 5.27 7.06
CA GLU A 385 -14.39 5.23 8.11
C GLU A 385 -13.93 3.78 8.37
N ALA A 386 -13.75 3.01 7.31
CA ALA A 386 -13.43 1.59 7.38
C ALA A 386 -12.19 1.29 8.24
N THR A 387 -11.14 2.09 8.11
CA THR A 387 -9.90 1.91 8.90
C THR A 387 -10.16 2.02 10.39
N ALA A 388 -10.88 3.04 10.84
CA ALA A 388 -11.20 3.23 12.26
C ALA A 388 -12.11 2.10 12.78
N ILE A 389 -13.10 1.70 12.00
CA ILE A 389 -14.00 0.60 12.34
C ILE A 389 -13.21 -0.72 12.47
N GLY A 390 -12.36 -1.04 11.52
CA GLY A 390 -11.56 -2.25 11.55
C GLY A 390 -10.58 -2.30 12.73
N ASN A 391 -9.96 -1.15 13.06
CA ASN A 391 -9.11 -1.01 14.23
C ASN A 391 -9.89 -1.34 15.52
N ILE A 392 -11.09 -0.78 15.69
CA ILE A 392 -11.97 -1.05 16.85
C ILE A 392 -12.37 -2.53 16.90
N LEU A 393 -12.76 -3.11 15.75
CA LEU A 393 -13.19 -4.51 15.68
C LEU A 393 -12.09 -5.49 16.08
N VAL A 394 -10.82 -5.24 15.71
CA VAL A 394 -9.69 -6.08 16.16
C VAL A 394 -9.57 -6.06 17.67
N GLN A 395 -9.68 -4.89 18.29
CA GLN A 395 -9.58 -4.74 19.73
C GLN A 395 -10.78 -5.32 20.48
N ALA A 396 -11.99 -5.23 19.90
CA ALA A 396 -13.21 -5.77 20.51
C ALA A 396 -13.19 -7.30 20.56
N ARG A 397 -12.67 -7.98 19.54
CA ARG A 397 -12.62 -9.46 19.49
C ARG A 397 -11.76 -10.09 20.60
N LEU A 398 -10.75 -9.40 21.09
CA LEU A 398 -9.93 -9.88 22.23
C LEU A 398 -10.71 -9.96 23.55
N ASN A 399 -11.83 -9.24 23.67
CA ASN A 399 -12.66 -9.29 24.87
C ASN A 399 -13.73 -10.38 24.83
N GLU A 400 -13.82 -11.13 23.72
CA GLU A 400 -14.79 -12.22 23.52
C GLU A 400 -14.18 -13.63 23.71
N GLU A 401 -12.82 -13.72 23.76
CA GLU A 401 -12.05 -14.94 24.06
C GLU A 401 -11.60 -14.96 25.53
#